data_016e5627c217d44c605960c5947a168d
#
_entry.id   016e5627c217d44c605960c5947a168d
#
_cell.length_a   1.000
_cell.length_b   1.000
_cell.length_c   1.000
_cell.angle_alpha   90.00
_cell.angle_beta   90.00
_cell.angle_gamma   90.00
#
_symmetry.space_group_name_H-M   'P 1'
#
loop_
_entity.id
_entity.type
_entity.pdbx_description
1 polymer ?
#
loop_
_entity_poly.entity_id
_entity_poly.type
_entity_poly.pdbx_seq_one_letter_code
_entity_poly.pdbx_strand_id
1 'polypeptide(L)'
;FRSLYREKYHDFNFSHFTDCLKEAEGIDISRSSVVRILSAEGFRSKKSVRRRAKLHRARPRKEAAGMLWQTDASKFEWFGKGKGYATLHAYIDDATGRVVGAWFTKNESTAGYVTALGIGLEHYGLPMEIYSDRHTIFRSPQELSEEEKEEGKQRPLSNFGQGLKELGVGQIFALTPEAKGRVERLWNTMQDRLPGELRLLGVTDIDGANNVLPRLIAKHNEKF
;
A
#
# COMPACT_ATOMS: atom_id res chain seq x y z
N PHE A 1 21.56 23.03 -0.30
CA PHE A 1 20.71 22.25 -1.21
C PHE A 1 21.39 20.96 -1.71
N ARG A 2 22.59 21.03 -2.36
CA ARG A 2 23.31 19.84 -2.88
C ARG A 2 23.85 18.96 -1.75
N SER A 3 24.45 19.52 -0.72
CA SER A 3 24.90 18.81 0.48
C SER A 3 23.73 18.12 1.18
N LEU A 4 22.60 18.81 1.29
CA LEU A 4 21.38 18.30 1.89
C LEU A 4 20.88 17.03 1.17
N TYR A 5 20.89 17.00 -0.17
CA TYR A 5 20.54 15.78 -0.92
C TYR A 5 21.54 14.66 -0.67
N ARG A 6 22.84 14.95 -0.69
CA ARG A 6 23.90 13.94 -0.53
C ARG A 6 23.90 13.32 0.87
N GLU A 7 23.69 14.14 1.90
CA GLU A 7 23.84 13.72 3.31
C GLU A 7 22.53 13.18 3.90
N LYS A 8 21.40 13.83 3.60
CA LYS A 8 20.13 13.54 4.26
C LYS A 8 19.14 12.80 3.37
N TYR A 9 19.07 13.11 2.06
CA TYR A 9 18.02 12.63 1.16
C TYR A 9 18.53 11.78 -0.03
N HIS A 10 19.72 11.20 0.10
CA HIS A 10 20.41 10.49 -0.99
C HIS A 10 19.64 9.30 -1.58
N ASP A 11 18.71 8.73 -0.82
CA ASP A 11 17.87 7.60 -1.21
C ASP A 11 16.47 8.01 -1.69
N PHE A 12 16.18 9.31 -1.76
CA PHE A 12 14.90 9.83 -2.26
C PHE A 12 14.93 9.99 -3.78
N ASN A 13 13.79 9.75 -4.44
CA ASN A 13 13.62 10.22 -5.80
C ASN A 13 13.49 11.75 -5.80
N PHE A 14 13.79 12.39 -6.94
CA PHE A 14 13.79 13.85 -7.02
C PHE A 14 12.44 14.51 -6.72
N SER A 15 11.31 13.83 -7.01
CA SER A 15 9.99 14.35 -6.64
C SER A 15 9.79 14.33 -5.13
N HIS A 16 10.14 13.20 -4.47
CA HIS A 16 10.04 13.07 -3.03
C HIS A 16 10.96 14.08 -2.32
N PHE A 17 12.18 14.25 -2.82
CA PHE A 17 13.10 15.27 -2.32
C PHE A 17 12.55 16.69 -2.48
N THR A 18 11.94 17.01 -3.63
CA THR A 18 11.29 18.33 -3.84
C THR A 18 10.21 18.58 -2.79
N ASP A 19 9.41 17.56 -2.46
CA ASP A 19 8.39 17.67 -1.42
C ASP A 19 9.01 17.96 -0.05
N CYS A 20 10.07 17.22 0.32
CA CYS A 20 10.77 17.41 1.59
C CYS A 20 11.45 18.78 1.68
N LEU A 21 11.98 19.31 0.58
CA LEU A 21 12.52 20.67 0.55
C LEU A 21 11.48 21.70 0.97
N LYS A 22 10.26 21.59 0.46
CA LYS A 22 9.17 22.50 0.81
C LYS A 22 8.63 22.26 2.22
N GLU A 23 8.36 21.01 2.58
CA GLU A 23 7.66 20.63 3.81
C GLU A 23 8.57 20.70 5.05
N ALA A 24 9.83 20.25 4.94
CA ALA A 24 10.75 20.10 6.07
C ALA A 24 11.87 21.14 6.11
N GLU A 25 12.31 21.64 4.96
CA GLU A 25 13.47 22.55 4.87
C GLU A 25 13.05 23.99 4.54
N GLY A 26 11.76 24.25 4.30
CA GLY A 26 11.24 25.59 3.99
C GLY A 26 11.72 26.16 2.63
N ILE A 27 12.25 25.31 1.75
CA ILE A 27 12.79 25.70 0.45
C ILE A 27 11.73 25.46 -0.63
N ASP A 28 11.13 26.52 -1.15
CA ASP A 28 10.18 26.44 -2.25
C ASP A 28 10.90 26.51 -3.60
N ILE A 29 11.06 25.35 -4.23
CA ILE A 29 11.74 25.18 -5.52
C ILE A 29 10.95 24.23 -6.41
N SER A 30 10.89 24.52 -7.72
CA SER A 30 10.20 23.65 -8.65
C SER A 30 10.93 22.31 -8.84
N ARG A 31 10.15 21.22 -9.07
CA ARG A 31 10.71 19.90 -9.39
C ARG A 31 11.67 19.96 -10.59
N SER A 32 11.34 20.72 -11.63
CA SER A 32 12.18 20.86 -12.82
C SER A 32 13.54 21.50 -12.48
N SER A 33 13.56 22.46 -11.57
CA SER A 33 14.81 23.06 -11.08
C SER A 33 15.63 22.07 -10.27
N VAL A 34 14.98 21.28 -9.38
CA VAL A 34 15.64 20.20 -8.63
C VAL A 34 16.26 19.17 -9.58
N VAL A 35 15.51 18.69 -10.58
CA VAL A 35 16.01 17.76 -11.59
C VAL A 35 17.21 18.34 -12.33
N ARG A 36 17.13 19.59 -12.81
CA ARG A 36 18.22 20.26 -13.54
C ARG A 36 19.48 20.37 -12.70
N ILE A 37 19.36 20.85 -11.46
CA ILE A 37 20.50 21.06 -10.55
C ILE A 37 21.17 19.74 -10.18
N LEU A 38 20.39 18.73 -9.75
CA LEU A 38 20.97 17.47 -9.32
C LEU A 38 21.53 16.66 -10.50
N SER A 39 20.88 16.71 -11.67
CA SER A 39 21.40 16.03 -12.87
C SER A 39 22.72 16.67 -13.38
N ALA A 40 22.87 17.99 -13.29
CA ALA A 40 24.11 18.67 -13.63
C ALA A 40 25.28 18.27 -12.70
N GLU A 41 24.98 17.85 -11.47
CA GLU A 41 25.95 17.32 -10.49
C GLU A 41 26.16 15.79 -10.63
N GLY A 42 25.60 15.16 -11.66
CA GLY A 42 25.74 13.72 -11.90
C GLY A 42 24.82 12.81 -11.08
N PHE A 43 23.93 13.37 -10.25
CA PHE A 43 22.94 12.55 -9.55
C PHE A 43 21.87 12.01 -10.53
N ARG A 44 21.42 10.79 -10.29
CA ARG A 44 20.34 10.18 -11.05
C ARG A 44 19.16 9.85 -10.14
N SER A 45 17.95 10.20 -10.58
CA SER A 45 16.75 9.81 -9.86
C SER A 45 16.52 8.30 -9.95
N LYS A 46 16.14 7.65 -8.85
CA LYS A 46 15.81 6.21 -8.81
C LYS A 46 14.74 5.81 -9.84
N LYS A 47 13.85 6.69 -10.22
CA LYS A 47 12.81 6.49 -11.24
C LYS A 47 13.16 7.15 -12.57
N SER A 48 14.29 6.78 -13.20
CA SER A 48 14.73 7.40 -14.44
C SER A 48 14.11 6.83 -15.74
N VAL A 49 13.41 5.69 -15.69
CA VAL A 49 12.87 5.07 -16.91
C VAL A 49 11.40 4.72 -16.74
N ARG A 50 10.53 5.47 -17.37
CA ARG A 50 9.14 5.04 -17.65
C ARG A 50 9.20 3.93 -18.71
N ARG A 51 9.07 2.67 -18.31
CA ARG A 51 8.61 1.65 -19.26
C ARG A 51 7.22 2.10 -19.76
N ARG A 52 7.00 2.12 -21.07
CA ARG A 52 5.66 2.30 -21.63
C ARG A 52 4.77 1.22 -21.01
N ALA A 53 3.89 1.64 -20.11
CA ALA A 53 2.89 0.75 -19.55
C ALA A 53 1.98 0.32 -20.72
N LYS A 54 1.76 -1.01 -20.86
CA LYS A 54 0.68 -1.49 -21.72
C LYS A 54 -0.61 -0.82 -21.23
N LEU A 55 -1.40 -0.28 -22.17
CA LEU A 55 -2.71 0.29 -21.90
C LEU A 55 -3.64 -0.85 -21.44
N HIS A 56 -3.71 -1.06 -20.15
CA HIS A 56 -4.74 -1.90 -19.55
C HIS A 56 -5.98 -1.04 -19.32
N ARG A 57 -7.16 -1.50 -19.75
CA ARG A 57 -8.42 -0.85 -19.41
C ARG A 57 -8.59 -0.91 -17.89
N ALA A 58 -8.42 0.23 -17.25
CA ALA A 58 -8.66 0.33 -15.81
C ALA A 58 -10.18 0.19 -15.56
N ARG A 59 -10.54 -0.64 -14.59
CA ARG A 59 -11.92 -0.69 -14.09
C ARG A 59 -12.31 0.70 -13.56
N PRO A 60 -13.54 1.20 -13.84
CA PRO A 60 -14.03 2.43 -13.23
C PRO A 60 -13.93 2.39 -11.71
N ARG A 61 -13.75 3.55 -11.08
CA ARG A 61 -13.82 3.67 -9.62
C ARG A 61 -15.26 3.45 -9.15
N LYS A 62 -15.43 3.01 -7.90
CA LYS A 62 -16.72 3.09 -7.23
C LYS A 62 -17.11 4.55 -7.05
N GLU A 63 -18.41 4.82 -6.97
CA GLU A 63 -18.97 6.18 -6.96
C GLU A 63 -18.76 6.89 -5.62
N ALA A 64 -18.76 6.14 -4.52
CA ALA A 64 -18.65 6.69 -3.17
C ALA A 64 -17.62 5.95 -2.31
N ALA A 65 -17.02 6.68 -1.37
CA ALA A 65 -16.15 6.12 -0.34
C ALA A 65 -16.89 5.05 0.48
N GLY A 66 -16.16 4.01 0.89
CA GLY A 66 -16.71 2.89 1.65
C GLY A 66 -17.45 1.85 0.82
N MET A 67 -17.72 2.08 -0.47
CA MET A 67 -18.37 1.06 -1.30
C MET A 67 -17.46 -0.15 -1.56
N LEU A 68 -16.15 0.04 -1.65
CA LEU A 68 -15.20 -1.04 -1.89
C LEU A 68 -13.83 -0.68 -1.34
N TRP A 69 -13.28 -1.52 -0.50
CA TRP A 69 -11.87 -1.46 -0.14
C TRP A 69 -11.11 -2.59 -0.83
N GLN A 70 -9.98 -2.24 -1.43
CA GLN A 70 -9.03 -3.23 -1.96
C GLN A 70 -7.98 -3.52 -0.91
N THR A 71 -7.64 -4.79 -0.70
CA THR A 71 -6.59 -5.20 0.22
C THR A 71 -5.50 -5.99 -0.46
N ASP A 72 -4.30 -5.83 0.03
CA ASP A 72 -3.11 -6.55 -0.39
C ASP A 72 -2.00 -6.40 0.63
N ALA A 73 -0.94 -7.20 0.50
CA ALA A 73 0.26 -7.07 1.32
C ALA A 73 1.51 -6.95 0.45
N SER A 74 2.48 -6.21 0.95
CA SER A 74 3.75 -6.00 0.27
C SER A 74 4.92 -6.39 1.16
N LYS A 75 5.62 -7.47 0.81
CA LYS A 75 6.89 -7.86 1.40
C LYS A 75 8.02 -7.08 0.75
N PHE A 76 8.74 -6.29 1.53
CA PHE A 76 9.81 -5.43 1.02
C PHE A 76 10.86 -5.15 2.10
N GLU A 77 12.05 -4.64 1.71
CA GLU A 77 13.09 -4.18 2.63
C GLU A 77 12.78 -2.77 3.16
N TRP A 78 11.70 -2.65 3.93
CA TRP A 78 11.16 -1.38 4.39
C TRP A 78 12.12 -0.55 5.24
N PHE A 79 13.02 -1.20 5.96
CA PHE A 79 14.00 -0.56 6.85
C PHE A 79 15.34 -0.26 6.18
N GLY A 80 15.43 -0.49 4.87
CA GLY A 80 16.61 -0.26 4.05
C GLY A 80 17.26 -1.55 3.55
N LYS A 81 18.04 -1.41 2.51
CA LYS A 81 18.68 -2.53 1.82
C LYS A 81 19.56 -3.35 2.77
N GLY A 82 19.36 -4.67 2.77
CA GLY A 82 20.12 -5.61 3.58
C GLY A 82 19.70 -5.70 5.05
N LYS A 83 18.67 -4.94 5.47
CA LYS A 83 18.13 -5.00 6.86
C LYS A 83 17.00 -6.01 7.05
N GLY A 84 16.78 -6.86 6.03
CA GLY A 84 15.73 -7.87 6.05
C GLY A 84 14.38 -7.36 5.53
N TYR A 85 13.43 -8.29 5.47
CA TYR A 85 12.11 -8.05 4.93
C TYR A 85 11.09 -7.91 6.06
N ALA A 86 10.13 -7.02 5.85
CA ALA A 86 8.87 -6.98 6.59
C ALA A 86 7.71 -6.90 5.61
N THR A 87 6.51 -7.14 6.07
CA THR A 87 5.30 -7.13 5.24
C THR A 87 4.37 -6.03 5.72
N LEU A 88 4.03 -5.12 4.83
CA LEU A 88 3.02 -4.10 5.06
C LEU A 88 1.69 -4.57 4.47
N HIS A 89 0.68 -4.75 5.34
CA HIS A 89 -0.70 -5.00 4.95
C HIS A 89 -1.40 -3.67 4.79
N ALA A 90 -2.23 -3.49 3.77
CA ALA A 90 -2.99 -2.26 3.59
C ALA A 90 -4.36 -2.48 2.96
N TYR A 91 -5.26 -1.55 3.30
CA TYR A 91 -6.56 -1.36 2.64
C TYR A 91 -6.60 0.01 1.99
N ILE A 92 -7.04 0.05 0.75
CA ILE A 92 -7.23 1.27 -0.03
C ILE A 92 -8.69 1.39 -0.45
N ASP A 93 -9.29 2.54 -0.20
CA ASP A 93 -10.64 2.84 -0.69
C ASP A 93 -10.62 3.04 -2.20
N ASP A 94 -11.48 2.32 -2.92
CA ASP A 94 -11.51 2.30 -4.38
C ASP A 94 -11.94 3.63 -4.99
N ALA A 95 -12.87 4.32 -4.37
CA ALA A 95 -13.41 5.58 -4.87
C ALA A 95 -12.42 6.73 -4.70
N THR A 96 -11.85 6.86 -3.50
CA THR A 96 -11.00 8.00 -3.13
C THR A 96 -9.53 7.77 -3.42
N GLY A 97 -9.07 6.50 -3.37
CA GLY A 97 -7.66 6.14 -3.42
C GLY A 97 -6.94 6.29 -2.07
N ARG A 98 -7.64 6.63 -1.00
CA ARG A 98 -7.06 6.78 0.35
C ARG A 98 -6.70 5.42 0.94
N VAL A 99 -5.57 5.36 1.61
CA VAL A 99 -5.22 4.23 2.47
C VAL A 99 -6.04 4.38 3.74
N VAL A 100 -6.93 3.43 4.00
CA VAL A 100 -7.86 3.46 5.13
C VAL A 100 -7.35 2.67 6.33
N GLY A 101 -6.48 1.69 6.10
CA GLY A 101 -5.85 0.92 7.17
C GLY A 101 -4.52 0.34 6.71
N ALA A 102 -3.53 0.30 7.58
CA ALA A 102 -2.23 -0.26 7.27
C ALA A 102 -1.53 -0.76 8.53
N TRP A 103 -0.78 -1.87 8.42
CA TRP A 103 -0.06 -2.47 9.53
C TRP A 103 1.14 -3.31 9.08
N PHE A 104 2.28 -3.16 9.75
CA PHE A 104 3.47 -3.97 9.51
C PHE A 104 3.47 -5.24 10.34
N THR A 105 3.89 -6.33 9.71
CA THR A 105 4.23 -7.60 10.37
C THR A 105 5.52 -8.18 9.77
N LYS A 106 6.05 -9.23 10.40
CA LYS A 106 7.25 -9.90 9.87
C LYS A 106 6.97 -10.61 8.53
N ASN A 107 5.84 -11.31 8.47
CA ASN A 107 5.41 -12.05 7.29
C ASN A 107 3.92 -11.76 7.01
N GLU A 108 3.46 -12.03 5.80
CA GLU A 108 2.05 -11.98 5.46
C GLU A 108 1.23 -12.93 6.37
N SER A 109 0.17 -12.40 6.98
CA SER A 109 -0.61 -13.14 7.97
C SER A 109 -2.05 -12.64 8.08
N THR A 110 -2.95 -13.52 8.49
CA THR A 110 -4.35 -13.16 8.80
C THR A 110 -4.40 -12.07 9.88
N ALA A 111 -3.56 -12.18 10.92
CA ALA A 111 -3.48 -11.18 11.99
C ALA A 111 -3.13 -9.77 11.45
N GLY A 112 -2.17 -9.69 10.50
CA GLY A 112 -1.81 -8.42 9.87
C GLY A 112 -2.97 -7.80 9.10
N TYR A 113 -3.71 -8.59 8.33
CA TYR A 113 -4.89 -8.12 7.62
C TYR A 113 -6.02 -7.71 8.58
N VAL A 114 -6.28 -8.48 9.63
CA VAL A 114 -7.32 -8.16 10.63
C VAL A 114 -6.98 -6.86 11.38
N THR A 115 -5.72 -6.69 11.80
CA THR A 115 -5.27 -5.46 12.47
C THR A 115 -5.41 -4.23 11.56
N ALA A 116 -4.93 -4.33 10.32
CA ALA A 116 -5.08 -3.25 9.33
C ALA A 116 -6.54 -2.94 9.02
N LEU A 117 -7.41 -3.98 8.95
CA LEU A 117 -8.85 -3.80 8.80
C LEU A 117 -9.45 -3.06 10.00
N GLY A 118 -9.14 -3.50 11.23
CA GLY A 118 -9.62 -2.88 12.46
C GLY A 118 -9.33 -1.39 12.53
N ILE A 119 -8.10 -0.97 12.16
CA ILE A 119 -7.73 0.45 12.05
C ILE A 119 -8.64 1.18 11.05
N GLY A 120 -8.90 0.57 9.89
CA GLY A 120 -9.80 1.14 8.90
C GLY A 120 -11.23 1.29 9.40
N LEU A 121 -11.75 0.24 10.05
CA LEU A 121 -13.11 0.23 10.60
C LEU A 121 -13.30 1.30 11.68
N GLU A 122 -12.32 1.50 12.53
CA GLU A 122 -12.35 2.50 13.60
C GLU A 122 -12.46 3.94 13.06
N HIS A 123 -11.75 4.24 11.97
CA HIS A 123 -11.65 5.60 11.44
C HIS A 123 -12.64 5.92 10.31
N TYR A 124 -13.06 4.91 9.55
CA TYR A 124 -13.86 5.11 8.32
C TYR A 124 -15.18 4.32 8.32
N GLY A 125 -15.43 3.49 9.34
CA GLY A 125 -16.61 2.63 9.40
C GLY A 125 -16.49 1.38 8.51
N LEU A 126 -17.60 0.62 8.41
CA LEU A 126 -17.67 -0.62 7.66
C LEU A 126 -17.74 -0.34 6.14
N PRO A 127 -16.88 -0.94 5.31
CA PRO A 127 -17.07 -0.93 3.87
C PRO A 127 -18.23 -1.85 3.47
N MET A 128 -18.83 -1.61 2.31
CA MET A 128 -19.82 -2.53 1.77
C MET A 128 -19.17 -3.84 1.31
N GLU A 129 -17.99 -3.75 0.68
CA GLU A 129 -17.29 -4.89 0.09
C GLU A 129 -15.78 -4.77 0.26
N ILE A 130 -15.09 -5.92 0.40
CA ILE A 130 -13.63 -6.03 0.35
C ILE A 130 -13.23 -6.85 -0.87
N TYR A 131 -12.27 -6.29 -1.64
CA TYR A 131 -11.69 -6.90 -2.82
C TYR A 131 -10.29 -7.41 -2.49
N SER A 132 -10.11 -8.73 -2.55
CA SER A 132 -8.85 -9.42 -2.26
C SER A 132 -8.42 -10.33 -3.41
N ASP A 133 -7.21 -10.87 -3.36
CA ASP A 133 -6.83 -11.98 -4.19
C ASP A 133 -7.45 -13.31 -3.66
N ARG A 134 -7.02 -14.42 -4.28
CA ARG A 134 -7.45 -15.76 -3.90
C ARG A 134 -6.49 -16.46 -2.95
N HIS A 135 -5.64 -15.70 -2.24
CA HIS A 135 -4.76 -16.27 -1.23
C HIS A 135 -5.55 -17.03 -0.18
N THR A 136 -4.96 -18.08 0.40
CA THR A 136 -5.64 -18.97 1.37
C THR A 136 -6.16 -18.27 2.62
N ILE A 137 -5.61 -17.12 2.95
CA ILE A 137 -6.14 -16.25 4.01
C ILE A 137 -7.57 -15.79 3.71
N PHE A 138 -7.83 -15.43 2.46
CA PHE A 138 -9.13 -14.89 2.02
C PHE A 138 -10.07 -15.96 1.53
N ARG A 139 -9.54 -17.03 0.92
CA ARG A 139 -10.31 -18.11 0.33
C ARG A 139 -9.92 -19.43 0.97
N SER A 140 -10.90 -20.16 1.50
CA SER A 140 -10.64 -21.50 2.04
C SER A 140 -9.93 -22.38 1.00
N PRO A 141 -8.88 -23.11 1.37
CA PRO A 141 -8.22 -24.07 0.50
C PRO A 141 -9.09 -25.30 0.21
N GLN A 142 -10.11 -25.56 1.03
CA GLN A 142 -11.00 -26.69 0.89
C GLN A 142 -11.84 -26.56 -0.37
N GLU A 143 -11.69 -27.51 -1.29
CA GLU A 143 -12.52 -27.59 -2.49
C GLU A 143 -13.74 -28.48 -2.25
N LEU A 144 -14.84 -28.18 -2.92
CA LEU A 144 -16.02 -29.01 -2.91
C LEU A 144 -15.77 -30.25 -3.77
N SER A 145 -16.28 -31.44 -3.32
CA SER A 145 -16.36 -32.61 -4.16
C SER A 145 -17.35 -32.38 -5.32
N GLU A 146 -17.32 -33.23 -6.36
CA GLU A 146 -18.26 -33.10 -7.46
C GLU A 146 -19.71 -33.30 -6.98
N GLU A 147 -19.91 -34.21 -6.03
CA GLU A 147 -21.23 -34.45 -5.41
C GLU A 147 -21.73 -33.21 -4.66
N GLU A 148 -20.86 -32.51 -3.90
CA GLU A 148 -21.22 -31.30 -3.18
C GLU A 148 -21.51 -30.12 -4.11
N LYS A 149 -20.84 -30.07 -5.28
CA LYS A 149 -21.14 -29.09 -6.33
C LYS A 149 -22.50 -29.35 -6.98
N GLU A 150 -22.83 -30.62 -7.26
CA GLU A 150 -24.12 -31.02 -7.79
C GLU A 150 -25.25 -30.74 -6.79
N GLU A 151 -25.00 -30.90 -5.49
CA GLU A 151 -25.93 -30.53 -4.41
C GLU A 151 -26.07 -29.01 -4.21
N GLY A 152 -25.33 -28.19 -4.95
CA GLY A 152 -25.37 -26.72 -4.84
C GLY A 152 -24.76 -26.17 -3.56
N LYS A 153 -23.93 -26.95 -2.85
CA LYS A 153 -23.23 -26.48 -1.66
C LYS A 153 -22.26 -25.34 -2.02
N GLN A 154 -22.15 -24.37 -1.13
CA GLN A 154 -21.18 -23.30 -1.29
C GLN A 154 -19.85 -23.69 -0.66
N ARG A 155 -18.74 -23.23 -1.27
CA ARG A 155 -17.41 -23.44 -0.73
C ARG A 155 -17.32 -22.86 0.70
N PRO A 156 -16.70 -23.56 1.66
CA PRO A 156 -16.49 -23.03 3.00
C PRO A 156 -15.75 -21.70 2.98
N LEU A 157 -16.12 -20.80 3.86
CA LEU A 157 -15.40 -19.54 4.03
C LEU A 157 -14.06 -19.79 4.76
N SER A 158 -13.05 -18.98 4.48
CA SER A 158 -11.89 -18.88 5.35
C SER A 158 -12.29 -18.20 6.67
N ASN A 159 -11.46 -18.30 7.71
CA ASN A 159 -11.70 -17.58 8.97
C ASN A 159 -11.86 -16.07 8.75
N PHE A 160 -11.08 -15.48 7.85
CA PHE A 160 -11.21 -14.09 7.46
C PHE A 160 -12.57 -13.82 6.78
N GLY A 161 -12.94 -14.66 5.83
CA GLY A 161 -14.24 -14.56 5.15
C GLY A 161 -15.44 -14.74 6.08
N GLN A 162 -15.32 -15.61 7.07
CA GLN A 162 -16.35 -15.79 8.10
C GLN A 162 -16.51 -14.52 8.95
N GLY A 163 -15.39 -13.89 9.38
CA GLY A 163 -15.43 -12.61 10.10
C GLY A 163 -16.07 -11.49 9.28
N LEU A 164 -15.77 -11.39 7.98
CA LEU A 164 -16.42 -10.41 7.10
C LEU A 164 -17.94 -10.66 7.00
N LYS A 165 -18.37 -11.92 6.88
CA LYS A 165 -19.78 -12.28 6.83
C LYS A 165 -20.51 -11.87 8.11
N GLU A 166 -19.91 -12.08 9.27
CA GLU A 166 -20.47 -11.68 10.58
C GLU A 166 -20.59 -10.16 10.71
N LEU A 167 -19.67 -9.41 10.10
CA LEU A 167 -19.72 -7.95 10.01
C LEU A 167 -20.70 -7.44 8.93
N GLY A 168 -21.30 -8.31 8.12
CA GLY A 168 -22.16 -7.93 7.01
C GLY A 168 -21.40 -7.33 5.82
N VAL A 169 -20.09 -7.56 5.71
CA VAL A 169 -19.24 -7.04 4.64
C VAL A 169 -19.10 -8.07 3.53
N GLY A 170 -19.40 -7.66 2.29
CA GLY A 170 -19.25 -8.49 1.11
C GLY A 170 -17.77 -8.78 0.79
N GLN A 171 -17.49 -9.95 0.21
CA GLN A 171 -16.14 -10.32 -0.24
C GLN A 171 -16.13 -10.58 -1.74
N ILE A 172 -15.23 -9.91 -2.46
CA ILE A 172 -15.01 -10.09 -3.90
C ILE A 172 -13.59 -10.57 -4.13
N PHE A 173 -13.44 -11.63 -4.93
CA PHE A 173 -12.14 -12.16 -5.30
C PHE A 173 -11.69 -11.64 -6.66
N ALA A 174 -10.45 -11.18 -6.75
CA ALA A 174 -9.82 -10.81 -8.00
C ALA A 174 -9.76 -12.04 -8.94
N LEU A 175 -10.28 -11.88 -10.15
CA LEU A 175 -10.22 -12.92 -11.18
C LEU A 175 -8.87 -12.89 -11.91
N THR A 176 -8.26 -11.71 -12.03
CA THR A 176 -6.97 -11.50 -12.70
C THR A 176 -6.08 -10.54 -11.88
N PRO A 177 -4.75 -10.66 -12.00
CA PRO A 177 -3.82 -9.74 -11.34
C PRO A 177 -4.05 -8.27 -11.72
N GLU A 178 -4.41 -8.01 -12.99
CA GLU A 178 -4.63 -6.66 -13.52
C GLU A 178 -5.80 -5.92 -12.85
N ALA A 179 -6.72 -6.67 -12.24
CA ALA A 179 -7.86 -6.11 -11.52
C ALA A 179 -7.44 -5.33 -10.25
N LYS A 180 -6.19 -5.52 -9.77
CA LYS A 180 -5.61 -4.85 -8.59
C LYS A 180 -4.75 -3.62 -8.91
N GLY A 181 -4.84 -3.03 -10.08
CA GLY A 181 -3.97 -1.93 -10.53
C GLY A 181 -3.91 -0.69 -9.63
N ARG A 182 -4.85 -0.52 -8.68
CA ARG A 182 -4.80 0.58 -7.68
C ARG A 182 -3.86 0.26 -6.54
N VAL A 183 -3.99 -0.92 -5.99
CA VAL A 183 -3.11 -1.41 -4.92
C VAL A 183 -1.67 -1.55 -5.44
N GLU A 184 -1.45 -1.96 -6.69
CA GLU A 184 -0.12 -1.96 -7.30
C GLU A 184 0.51 -0.56 -7.37
N ARG A 185 -0.29 0.48 -7.69
CA ARG A 185 0.19 1.86 -7.67
C ARG A 185 0.50 2.35 -6.26
N LEU A 186 -0.30 1.93 -5.28
CA LEU A 186 0.00 2.19 -3.87
C LEU A 186 1.37 1.62 -3.52
N TRP A 187 1.62 0.34 -3.80
CA TRP A 187 2.91 -0.30 -3.50
C TRP A 187 4.08 0.38 -4.19
N ASN A 188 3.93 0.74 -5.46
CA ASN A 188 4.95 1.49 -6.20
C ASN A 188 5.29 2.84 -5.52
N THR A 189 4.32 3.49 -4.91
CA THR A 189 4.52 4.76 -4.20
C THR A 189 5.09 4.55 -2.80
N MET A 190 4.55 3.58 -2.06
CA MET A 190 4.99 3.26 -0.70
C MET A 190 6.43 2.73 -0.68
N GLN A 191 6.77 1.78 -1.54
CA GLN A 191 8.14 1.22 -1.64
C GLN A 191 9.19 2.27 -2.06
N ASP A 192 8.77 3.28 -2.80
CA ASP A 192 9.66 4.37 -3.21
C ASP A 192 9.87 5.42 -2.12
N ARG A 193 8.86 5.67 -1.27
CA ARG A 193 8.87 6.78 -0.30
C ARG A 193 9.07 6.34 1.14
N LEU A 194 8.34 5.32 1.57
CA LEU A 194 8.25 4.95 2.98
C LEU A 194 9.61 4.54 3.59
N PRO A 195 10.50 3.78 2.90
CA PRO A 195 11.81 3.45 3.46
C PRO A 195 12.66 4.68 3.81
N GLY A 196 12.63 5.70 2.96
CA GLY A 196 13.33 6.96 3.21
C GLY A 196 12.75 7.74 4.39
N GLU A 197 11.41 7.80 4.50
CA GLU A 197 10.71 8.44 5.64
C GLU A 197 11.02 7.71 6.95
N LEU A 198 10.95 6.36 6.99
CA LEU A 198 11.30 5.56 8.16
C LEU A 198 12.76 5.78 8.59
N ARG A 199 13.68 5.83 7.63
CA ARG A 199 15.10 6.13 7.90
C ARG A 199 15.31 7.51 8.51
N LEU A 200 14.64 8.53 7.99
CA LEU A 200 14.72 9.90 8.53
C LEU A 200 14.20 9.99 9.97
N LEU A 201 13.24 9.12 10.33
CA LEU A 201 12.70 9.01 11.69
C LEU A 201 13.53 8.09 12.60
N GLY A 202 14.63 7.52 12.09
CA GLY A 202 15.46 6.58 12.85
C GLY A 202 14.79 5.24 13.14
N VAL A 203 13.72 4.90 12.41
CA VAL A 203 12.97 3.66 12.60
C VAL A 203 13.66 2.49 11.90
N THR A 204 13.91 1.41 12.65
CA THR A 204 14.67 0.25 12.17
C THR A 204 13.96 -1.09 12.38
N ASP A 205 12.79 -1.09 13.00
CA ASP A 205 12.02 -2.29 13.35
C ASP A 205 10.52 -2.09 13.11
N ILE A 206 9.78 -3.19 13.24
CA ILE A 206 8.34 -3.26 12.98
C ILE A 206 7.54 -2.43 13.98
N ASP A 207 7.89 -2.48 15.25
CA ASP A 207 7.14 -1.81 16.32
C ASP A 207 7.28 -0.29 16.18
N GLY A 208 8.50 0.19 15.96
CA GLY A 208 8.76 1.60 15.64
C GLY A 208 8.04 2.05 14.38
N ALA A 209 8.01 1.19 13.34
CA ALA A 209 7.28 1.49 12.11
C ALA A 209 5.78 1.63 12.34
N ASN A 210 5.15 0.70 13.08
CA ASN A 210 3.73 0.76 13.40
C ASN A 210 3.38 1.99 14.24
N ASN A 211 4.26 2.43 15.14
CA ASN A 211 4.05 3.65 15.93
C ASN A 211 3.99 4.93 15.08
N VAL A 212 4.78 5.01 14.01
CA VAL A 212 4.82 6.21 13.14
C VAL A 212 3.91 6.09 11.91
N LEU A 213 3.46 4.86 11.57
CA LEU A 213 2.69 4.57 10.36
C LEU A 213 1.42 5.42 10.22
N PRO A 214 0.60 5.65 11.26
CA PRO A 214 -0.61 6.48 11.13
C PRO A 214 -0.30 7.88 10.60
N ARG A 215 0.76 8.53 11.11
CA ARG A 215 1.20 9.84 10.64
C ARG A 215 1.67 9.81 9.19
N LEU A 216 2.42 8.77 8.80
CA LEU A 216 2.93 8.63 7.44
C LEU A 216 1.80 8.34 6.44
N ILE A 217 0.79 7.56 6.83
CA ILE A 217 -0.42 7.32 6.04
C ILE A 217 -1.25 8.60 5.89
N ALA A 218 -1.43 9.38 6.97
CA ALA A 218 -2.13 10.67 6.90
C ALA A 218 -1.44 11.60 5.87
N LYS A 219 -0.11 11.76 5.97
CA LYS A 219 0.70 12.53 5.02
C LYS A 219 0.57 12.02 3.58
N HIS A 220 0.53 10.69 3.40
CA HIS A 220 0.29 10.08 2.09
C HIS A 220 -1.08 10.45 1.54
N ASN A 221 -2.13 10.30 2.35
CA ASN A 221 -3.51 10.56 1.96
C ASN A 221 -3.83 12.04 1.67
N GLU A 222 -3.06 12.97 2.25
CA GLU A 222 -3.16 14.40 1.93
C GLU A 222 -2.56 14.71 0.56
N LYS A 223 -1.61 13.89 0.11
CA LYS A 223 -0.84 14.16 -1.11
C LYS A 223 -1.38 13.44 -2.34
N PHE A 224 -1.98 12.30 -2.19
CA PHE A 224 -2.38 11.38 -3.24
C PHE A 224 -3.85 11.02 -3.19
#